data_e313f1f995773565c639e51ff9205d20
#
_entry.id   e313f1f995773565c639e51ff9205d20
#
_cell.length_a   1.000
_cell.length_b   1.000
_cell.length_c   1.000
_cell.angle_alpha   90.00
_cell.angle_beta   90.00
_cell.angle_gamma   90.00
#
_symmetry.space_group_name_H-M   'P 1'
#
loop_
_entity.id
_entity.type
_entity.pdbx_description
1 polymer ?
#
loop_
_entity_poly.entity_id
_entity_poly.type
_entity_poly.pdbx_seq_one_letter_code
_entity_poly.pdbx_strand_id
1 'polypeptide(L)'
;NEVALIVKQAHQLGWDKPIVGSDSWGSAELIPLCGADCYGLFFSTHYAAAGATGKTKEFIDRYNAKYGYVPDDVGALTWDTFGLVQQAIQNCGKITGDIKADRKCVRDALAQIKAYEGITGKMDFTQGNDPVKCAVIVKISDQGEFAFYKSVCP
;
A
#
# COMPACT_ATOMS: atom_id res chain seq x y z
N ASN A 1 12.28 8.74 -6.55
CA ASN A 1 12.99 9.89 -7.17
C ASN A 1 13.16 9.69 -8.67
N GLU A 2 13.57 8.51 -9.12
CA GLU A 2 13.88 8.21 -10.54
C GLU A 2 12.67 8.40 -11.44
N VAL A 3 11.49 8.03 -10.98
CA VAL A 3 10.23 8.18 -11.72
C VAL A 3 9.97 9.63 -12.12
N ALA A 4 10.15 10.57 -11.20
CA ALA A 4 9.96 11.99 -11.47
C ALA A 4 10.88 12.47 -12.59
N LEU A 5 12.12 12.00 -12.61
CA LEU A 5 13.09 12.33 -13.65
C LEU A 5 12.72 11.67 -14.99
N ILE A 6 12.27 10.42 -14.96
CA ILE A 6 11.83 9.70 -16.18
C ILE A 6 10.65 10.42 -16.82
N VAL A 7 9.65 10.80 -16.05
CA VAL A 7 8.46 11.53 -16.56
C VAL A 7 8.87 12.86 -17.17
N LYS A 8 9.68 13.66 -16.46
CA LYS A 8 10.19 14.94 -16.99
C LYS A 8 10.98 14.78 -18.28
N GLN A 9 11.89 13.82 -18.34
CA GLN A 9 12.69 13.57 -19.53
C GLN A 9 11.83 13.08 -20.70
N ALA A 10 10.84 12.23 -20.44
CA ALA A 10 9.91 11.78 -21.45
C ALA A 10 9.18 12.97 -22.10
N HIS A 11 8.64 13.89 -21.30
CA HIS A 11 7.99 15.11 -21.80
C HIS A 11 8.96 16.02 -22.55
N GLN A 12 10.18 16.22 -22.06
CA GLN A 12 11.22 17.01 -22.77
C GLN A 12 11.59 16.42 -24.13
N LEU A 13 11.48 15.09 -24.29
CA LEU A 13 11.70 14.38 -25.55
C LEU A 13 10.46 14.33 -26.45
N GLY A 14 9.37 15.01 -26.07
CA GLY A 14 8.14 15.09 -26.84
C GLY A 14 7.19 13.89 -26.66
N TRP A 15 7.35 13.11 -25.59
CA TRP A 15 6.41 12.05 -25.29
C TRP A 15 5.07 12.65 -24.82
N ASP A 16 4.00 12.37 -25.58
CA ASP A 16 2.65 12.90 -25.35
C ASP A 16 1.63 11.81 -24.94
N LYS A 17 2.10 10.58 -24.71
CA LYS A 17 1.24 9.47 -24.34
C LYS A 17 1.12 9.32 -22.83
N PRO A 18 0.00 8.75 -22.34
CA PRO A 18 -0.15 8.46 -20.91
C PRO A 18 1.01 7.63 -20.37
N ILE A 19 1.49 8.01 -19.19
CA ILE A 19 2.44 7.23 -18.41
C ILE A 19 1.70 6.72 -17.17
N VAL A 20 1.83 5.43 -16.89
CA VAL A 20 1.21 4.78 -15.73
C VAL A 20 2.28 4.13 -14.87
N GLY A 21 2.08 4.16 -13.57
CA GLY A 21 3.04 3.63 -12.62
C GLY A 21 2.51 2.50 -11.74
N SER A 22 3.40 1.99 -10.93
CA SER A 22 3.11 1.00 -9.89
C SER A 22 3.14 1.64 -8.50
N ASP A 23 3.00 0.82 -7.47
CA ASP A 23 2.94 1.20 -6.06
C ASP A 23 4.11 2.07 -5.58
N SER A 24 5.30 1.88 -6.14
CA SER A 24 6.48 2.72 -5.83
C SER A 24 6.30 4.23 -6.11
N TRP A 25 5.22 4.63 -6.81
CA TRP A 25 4.90 6.04 -7.04
C TRP A 25 4.21 6.71 -5.86
N GLY A 26 3.78 5.97 -4.85
CA GLY A 26 3.07 6.47 -3.67
C GLY A 26 3.93 7.29 -2.69
N SER A 27 5.12 7.74 -3.07
CA SER A 27 5.99 8.58 -2.24
C SER A 27 5.54 10.04 -2.22
N ALA A 28 5.56 10.65 -1.02
CA ALA A 28 5.29 12.08 -0.84
C ALA A 28 6.28 12.99 -1.61
N GLU A 29 7.44 12.47 -1.99
CA GLU A 29 8.46 13.21 -2.74
C GLU A 29 8.19 13.28 -4.25
N LEU A 30 7.29 12.43 -4.78
CA LEU A 30 7.02 12.40 -6.22
C LEU A 30 6.59 13.77 -6.75
N ILE A 31 5.58 14.36 -6.12
CA ILE A 31 5.01 15.64 -6.59
C ILE A 31 5.99 16.82 -6.48
N PRO A 32 6.70 17.01 -5.36
CA PRO A 32 7.73 18.05 -5.28
C PRO A 32 8.81 17.93 -6.36
N LEU A 33 9.20 16.72 -6.74
CA LEU A 33 10.22 16.48 -7.75
C LEU A 33 9.70 16.56 -9.18
N CYS A 34 8.50 16.05 -9.45
CA CYS A 34 7.91 15.95 -10.77
C CYS A 34 7.17 17.22 -11.18
N GLY A 35 6.48 17.86 -10.25
CA GLY A 35 5.65 19.02 -10.51
C GLY A 35 4.49 18.72 -11.44
N ALA A 36 4.16 19.68 -12.30
CA ALA A 36 3.07 19.60 -13.25
C ALA A 36 3.23 18.47 -14.31
N ASP A 37 4.46 18.00 -14.54
CA ASP A 37 4.71 16.89 -15.48
C ASP A 37 4.02 15.59 -15.04
N CYS A 38 3.75 15.42 -13.74
CA CYS A 38 3.05 14.25 -13.22
C CYS A 38 1.52 14.42 -13.12
N TYR A 39 0.97 15.60 -13.37
CA TYR A 39 -0.47 15.82 -13.23
C TYR A 39 -1.25 15.00 -14.26
N GLY A 40 -2.38 14.45 -13.85
CA GLY A 40 -3.21 13.61 -14.69
C GLY A 40 -2.74 12.16 -14.82
N LEU A 41 -1.55 11.81 -14.36
CA LEU A 41 -1.03 10.44 -14.42
C LEU A 41 -1.70 9.53 -13.40
N PHE A 42 -1.58 8.22 -13.63
CA PHE A 42 -2.16 7.19 -12.79
C PHE A 42 -1.11 6.20 -12.32
N PHE A 43 -1.33 5.63 -11.15
CA PHE A 43 -0.54 4.51 -10.65
C PHE A 43 -1.40 3.54 -9.84
N SER A 44 -1.00 2.27 -9.81
CA SER A 44 -1.60 1.27 -8.92
C SER A 44 -0.92 1.31 -7.57
N THR A 45 -1.67 1.10 -6.50
CA THR A 45 -1.15 1.01 -5.14
C THR A 45 -2.03 0.08 -4.31
N HIS A 46 -1.69 -0.09 -3.05
CA HIS A 46 -2.44 -0.92 -2.09
C HIS A 46 -3.33 -0.10 -1.18
N TYR A 47 -3.17 1.22 -1.16
CA TYR A 47 -3.77 2.11 -0.20
C TYR A 47 -3.90 3.53 -0.79
N ALA A 48 -4.98 4.22 -0.43
CA ALA A 48 -5.14 5.65 -0.67
C ALA A 48 -5.72 6.32 0.58
N ALA A 49 -5.07 7.36 1.05
CA ALA A 49 -5.55 8.13 2.20
C ALA A 49 -6.78 8.96 1.84
N ALA A 50 -6.82 9.48 0.62
CA ALA A 50 -7.94 10.28 0.12
C ALA A 50 -9.20 9.41 0.01
N GLY A 51 -10.29 9.85 0.65
CA GLY A 51 -11.56 9.13 0.66
C GLY A 51 -11.62 7.93 1.64
N ALA A 52 -10.60 7.73 2.48
CA ALA A 52 -10.60 6.66 3.47
C ALA A 52 -11.75 6.77 4.46
N THR A 53 -12.34 5.63 4.84
CA THR A 53 -13.42 5.49 5.80
C THR A 53 -13.13 4.38 6.82
N GLY A 54 -13.92 4.25 7.88
CA GLY A 54 -13.83 3.19 8.87
C GLY A 54 -12.43 3.04 9.48
N LYS A 55 -11.94 1.81 9.63
CA LYS A 55 -10.65 1.49 10.25
C LYS A 55 -9.47 2.19 9.58
N THR A 56 -9.52 2.35 8.26
CA THR A 56 -8.46 3.04 7.51
C THR A 56 -8.37 4.51 7.91
N LYS A 57 -9.52 5.18 8.02
CA LYS A 57 -9.57 6.56 8.49
C LYS A 57 -9.09 6.69 9.95
N GLU A 58 -9.51 5.81 10.83
CA GLU A 58 -9.07 5.80 12.24
C GLU A 58 -7.54 5.65 12.35
N PHE A 59 -6.97 4.75 11.54
CA PHE A 59 -5.51 4.59 11.48
C PHE A 59 -4.83 5.89 11.02
N ILE A 60 -5.32 6.50 9.94
CA ILE A 60 -4.76 7.75 9.41
C ILE A 60 -4.82 8.86 10.46
N ASP A 61 -5.97 9.04 11.11
CA ASP A 61 -6.17 10.08 12.12
C ASP A 61 -5.20 9.88 13.32
N ARG A 62 -5.07 8.64 13.81
CA ARG A 62 -4.16 8.30 14.90
C ARG A 62 -2.70 8.47 14.52
N TYR A 63 -2.33 8.05 13.30
CA TYR A 63 -0.98 8.19 12.78
C TYR A 63 -0.60 9.68 12.65
N ASN A 64 -1.48 10.47 12.02
CA ASN A 64 -1.28 11.90 11.87
C ASN A 64 -1.21 12.65 13.22
N ALA A 65 -2.06 12.29 14.16
CA ALA A 65 -2.02 12.87 15.51
C ALA A 65 -0.69 12.58 16.24
N LYS A 66 -0.07 11.43 15.95
CA LYS A 66 1.18 11.02 16.61
C LYS A 66 2.43 11.54 15.91
N TYR A 67 2.43 11.57 14.57
CA TYR A 67 3.63 11.84 13.78
C TYR A 67 3.57 13.15 13.00
N GLY A 68 2.41 13.81 12.91
CA GLY A 68 2.24 15.10 12.25
C GLY A 68 2.10 15.04 10.72
N TYR A 69 1.94 13.85 10.14
CA TYR A 69 1.74 13.68 8.69
C TYR A 69 0.86 12.46 8.39
N VAL A 70 0.29 12.43 7.20
CA VAL A 70 -0.53 11.31 6.70
C VAL A 70 0.39 10.15 6.31
N PRO A 71 0.11 8.90 6.76
CA PRO A 71 0.93 7.76 6.38
C PRO A 71 0.87 7.50 4.87
N ASP A 72 2.00 7.11 4.30
CA ASP A 72 2.09 6.56 2.96
C ASP A 72 1.63 5.09 2.90
N ASP A 73 1.71 4.47 1.72
CA ASP A 73 1.31 3.08 1.52
C ASP A 73 2.24 2.10 2.26
N VAL A 74 3.53 2.41 2.37
CA VAL A 74 4.50 1.59 3.12
C VAL A 74 4.15 1.56 4.61
N GLY A 75 3.80 2.71 5.19
CA GLY A 75 3.35 2.81 6.57
C GLY A 75 2.07 2.02 6.82
N ALA A 76 1.11 2.11 5.91
CA ALA A 76 -0.15 1.39 5.99
C ALA A 76 0.02 -0.13 5.84
N LEU A 77 0.82 -0.58 4.88
CA LEU A 77 1.15 -2.00 4.67
C LEU A 77 1.93 -2.59 5.85
N THR A 78 2.85 -1.81 6.43
CA THR A 78 3.59 -2.22 7.62
C THR A 78 2.66 -2.46 8.80
N TRP A 79 1.67 -1.60 9.01
CA TRP A 79 0.65 -1.79 10.04
C TRP A 79 -0.10 -3.10 9.85
N ASP A 80 -0.58 -3.38 8.64
CA ASP A 80 -1.27 -4.64 8.33
C ASP A 80 -0.36 -5.86 8.48
N THR A 81 0.91 -5.73 8.10
CA THR A 81 1.91 -6.81 8.28
C THR A 81 2.08 -7.18 9.75
N PHE A 82 2.18 -6.20 10.66
CA PHE A 82 2.23 -6.48 12.09
C PHE A 82 0.97 -7.18 12.59
N GLY A 83 -0.20 -6.77 12.14
CA GLY A 83 -1.47 -7.42 12.50
C GLY A 83 -1.55 -8.87 11.99
N LEU A 84 -1.11 -9.13 10.77
CA LEU A 84 -1.03 -10.47 10.19
C LEU A 84 -0.08 -11.39 10.97
N VAL A 85 1.12 -10.91 11.30
CA VAL A 85 2.09 -11.67 12.10
C VAL A 85 1.55 -11.94 13.50
N GLN A 86 0.92 -10.97 14.14
CA GLN A 86 0.29 -11.14 15.44
C GLN A 86 -0.80 -12.24 15.40
N GLN A 87 -1.68 -12.20 14.39
CA GLN A 87 -2.70 -13.22 14.21
C GLN A 87 -2.10 -14.61 13.96
N ALA A 88 -1.05 -14.71 13.14
CA ALA A 88 -0.38 -15.96 12.88
C ALA A 88 0.26 -16.56 14.14
N ILE A 89 0.90 -15.73 14.99
CA ILE A 89 1.45 -16.16 16.26
C ILE A 89 0.33 -16.65 17.20
N GLN A 90 -0.79 -15.94 17.28
CA GLN A 90 -1.95 -16.36 18.05
C GLN A 90 -2.51 -17.71 17.56
N ASN A 91 -2.58 -17.90 16.23
CA ASN A 91 -3.05 -19.14 15.63
C ASN A 91 -2.10 -20.32 15.88
N CYS A 92 -0.81 -20.09 16.09
CA CYS A 92 0.15 -21.10 16.54
C CYS A 92 -0.14 -21.63 17.96
N GLY A 93 -0.81 -20.85 18.78
CA GLY A 93 -1.14 -21.17 20.16
C GLY A 93 0.07 -21.10 21.10
N LYS A 94 1.05 -22.00 21.00
CA LYS A 94 2.23 -22.04 21.86
C LYS A 94 3.51 -21.82 21.07
N ILE A 95 4.26 -20.80 21.44
CA ILE A 95 5.65 -20.60 20.99
C ILE A 95 6.57 -21.37 21.94
N THR A 96 7.42 -22.21 21.37
CA THR A 96 8.20 -23.21 22.10
C THR A 96 9.61 -22.77 22.49
N GLY A 97 10.17 -21.78 21.75
CA GLY A 97 11.56 -21.35 21.82
C GLY A 97 12.47 -22.10 20.85
N ASP A 98 12.00 -23.15 20.19
CA ASP A 98 12.69 -23.75 19.05
C ASP A 98 12.43 -22.87 17.82
N ILE A 99 13.45 -22.13 17.41
CA ILE A 99 13.37 -21.14 16.34
C ILE A 99 12.86 -21.75 15.02
N LYS A 100 13.27 -22.97 14.69
CA LYS A 100 12.86 -23.63 13.43
C LYS A 100 11.39 -24.05 13.50
N ALA A 101 10.97 -24.66 14.59
CA ALA A 101 9.60 -25.09 14.80
C ALA A 101 8.66 -23.88 14.87
N ASP A 102 9.02 -22.83 15.60
CA ASP A 102 8.21 -21.65 15.76
C ASP A 102 8.06 -20.87 14.46
N ARG A 103 9.15 -20.69 13.69
CA ARG A 103 9.07 -20.05 12.35
C ARG A 103 8.22 -20.86 11.37
N LYS A 104 8.34 -22.18 11.41
CA LYS A 104 7.48 -23.05 10.58
C LYS A 104 6.02 -22.88 10.97
N CYS A 105 5.69 -22.87 12.25
CA CYS A 105 4.34 -22.66 12.73
C CYS A 105 3.76 -21.32 12.25
N VAL A 106 4.49 -20.20 12.44
CA VAL A 106 4.03 -18.87 12.03
C VAL A 106 3.84 -18.80 10.52
N ARG A 107 4.78 -19.35 9.73
CA ARG A 107 4.64 -19.41 8.26
C ARG A 107 3.40 -20.17 7.85
N ASP A 108 3.18 -21.37 8.42
CA ASP A 108 2.05 -22.21 8.06
C ASP A 108 0.72 -21.59 8.50
N ALA A 109 0.72 -20.89 9.65
CA ALA A 109 -0.43 -20.13 10.13
C ALA A 109 -0.75 -18.91 9.24
N LEU A 110 0.27 -18.18 8.76
CA LEU A 110 0.08 -17.09 7.79
C LEU A 110 -0.59 -17.60 6.51
N ALA A 111 -0.14 -18.73 5.96
CA ALA A 111 -0.69 -19.32 4.75
C ALA A 111 -2.16 -19.79 4.91
N GLN A 112 -2.68 -19.88 6.13
CA GLN A 112 -4.07 -20.24 6.41
C GLN A 112 -4.96 -19.03 6.71
N ILE A 113 -4.41 -17.83 6.75
CA ILE A 113 -5.21 -16.62 7.00
C ILE A 113 -6.09 -16.35 5.79
N LYS A 114 -7.40 -16.46 6.02
CA LYS A 114 -8.44 -16.14 5.06
C LYS A 114 -9.19 -14.90 5.54
N ALA A 115 -9.44 -13.96 4.64
CA ALA A 115 -10.27 -12.79 4.94
C ALA A 115 -9.76 -11.89 6.08
N TYR A 116 -8.44 -11.64 6.15
CA TYR A 116 -7.90 -10.63 7.08
C TYR A 116 -8.42 -9.25 6.71
N GLU A 117 -9.05 -8.55 7.67
CA GLU A 117 -9.60 -7.21 7.50
C GLU A 117 -8.56 -6.16 7.88
N GLY A 118 -7.61 -5.91 6.97
CA GLY A 118 -6.57 -4.87 7.13
C GLY A 118 -7.09 -3.46 6.85
N ILE A 119 -6.26 -2.47 7.19
CA ILE A 119 -6.52 -1.06 6.85
C ILE A 119 -6.26 -0.76 5.37
N THR A 120 -5.48 -1.60 4.69
CA THR A 120 -5.24 -1.52 3.25
C THR A 120 -6.20 -2.41 2.43
N GLY A 121 -7.21 -2.98 3.08
CA GLY A 121 -8.23 -3.83 2.47
C GLY A 121 -8.20 -5.27 2.97
N LYS A 122 -9.12 -6.07 2.44
CA LYS A 122 -9.25 -7.48 2.78
C LYS A 122 -8.20 -8.31 2.05
N MET A 123 -7.58 -9.26 2.75
CA MET A 123 -6.52 -10.14 2.25
C MET A 123 -6.82 -11.60 2.49
N ASP A 124 -6.53 -12.46 1.50
CA ASP A 124 -6.65 -13.91 1.58
C ASP A 124 -5.33 -14.55 1.13
N PHE A 125 -4.66 -15.29 2.04
CA PHE A 125 -3.38 -15.97 1.78
C PHE A 125 -3.55 -17.44 1.44
N THR A 126 -4.78 -17.97 1.36
CA THR A 126 -5.03 -19.41 1.16
C THR A 126 -4.85 -19.87 -0.28
N GLN A 127 -4.68 -18.95 -1.23
CA GLN A 127 -4.57 -19.23 -2.65
C GLN A 127 -3.15 -19.18 -3.20
N GLY A 128 -2.17 -18.87 -2.37
CA GLY A 128 -0.76 -18.75 -2.79
C GLY A 128 0.11 -18.05 -1.75
N ASN A 129 1.31 -17.67 -2.17
CA ASN A 129 2.25 -16.94 -1.31
C ASN A 129 1.94 -15.43 -1.23
N ASP A 130 1.25 -14.91 -2.24
CA ASP A 130 0.82 -13.52 -2.29
C ASP A 130 -0.66 -13.41 -1.89
N PRO A 131 -1.04 -12.36 -1.16
CA PRO A 131 -2.43 -12.18 -0.77
C PRO A 131 -3.31 -11.82 -1.97
N VAL A 132 -4.45 -12.49 -2.09
CA VAL A 132 -5.52 -12.04 -2.98
C VAL A 132 -6.17 -10.82 -2.33
N LYS A 133 -6.06 -9.66 -2.97
CA LYS A 133 -6.64 -8.39 -2.53
C LYS A 133 -6.92 -7.46 -3.70
N CYS A 134 -7.76 -6.45 -3.47
CA CYS A 134 -7.98 -5.42 -4.48
C CYS A 134 -6.75 -4.49 -4.62
N ALA A 135 -6.47 -4.09 -5.85
CA ALA A 135 -5.58 -2.98 -6.12
C ALA A 135 -6.35 -1.65 -6.05
N VAL A 136 -5.67 -0.60 -5.62
CA VAL A 136 -6.18 0.78 -5.64
C VAL A 136 -5.52 1.52 -6.79
N ILE A 137 -6.30 2.21 -7.59
CA ILE A 137 -5.79 3.12 -8.61
C ILE A 137 -5.91 4.55 -8.08
N VAL A 138 -4.79 5.24 -8.12
CA VAL A 138 -4.66 6.65 -7.73
C VAL A 138 -4.44 7.48 -9.00
N LYS A 139 -5.10 8.64 -9.07
CA LYS A 139 -4.83 9.69 -10.03
C LYS A 139 -4.09 10.84 -9.35
N ILE A 140 -3.06 11.37 -9.99
CA ILE A 140 -2.45 12.63 -9.58
C ILE A 140 -3.32 13.77 -10.10
N SER A 141 -3.90 14.56 -9.21
CA SER A 141 -4.77 15.68 -9.58
C SER A 141 -4.01 16.83 -10.22
N ASP A 142 -4.73 17.78 -10.80
CA ASP A 142 -4.15 19.01 -11.36
C ASP A 142 -3.63 19.96 -10.27
N GLN A 143 -3.89 19.66 -8.99
CA GLN A 143 -3.34 20.35 -7.81
C GLN A 143 -2.14 19.62 -7.22
N GLY A 144 -1.71 18.49 -7.81
CA GLY A 144 -0.61 17.68 -7.31
C GLY A 144 -0.97 16.84 -6.09
N GLU A 145 -2.21 16.40 -5.97
CA GLU A 145 -2.67 15.54 -4.89
C GLU A 145 -2.91 14.11 -5.36
N PHE A 146 -2.65 13.14 -4.50
CA PHE A 146 -2.99 11.74 -4.74
C PHE A 146 -4.49 11.52 -4.46
N ALA A 147 -5.29 11.47 -5.53
CA ALA A 147 -6.73 11.27 -5.45
C ALA A 147 -7.09 9.79 -5.69
N PHE A 148 -7.93 9.22 -4.84
CA PHE A 148 -8.51 7.91 -5.10
C PHE A 148 -9.31 7.93 -6.40
N TYR A 149 -9.00 7.03 -7.33
CA TYR A 149 -9.73 6.92 -8.59
C TYR A 149 -10.71 5.74 -8.57
N LYS A 150 -10.22 4.52 -8.32
CA LYS A 150 -11.05 3.32 -8.17
C LYS A 150 -10.29 2.17 -7.52
N SER A 151 -11.03 1.18 -7.02
CA SER A 151 -10.49 -0.13 -6.68
C SER A 151 -10.77 -1.14 -7.78
N VAL A 152 -9.82 -2.05 -8.00
CA VAL A 152 -9.94 -3.17 -8.95
C VAL A 152 -9.67 -4.45 -8.16
N CYS A 153 -10.65 -5.33 -8.14
CA CYS A 153 -10.58 -6.61 -7.40
C CYS A 153 -10.42 -7.78 -8.38
N PRO A 154 -9.77 -8.88 -7.95
CA PRO A 154 -9.67 -10.13 -8.71
C PRO A 154 -11.03 -10.74 -9.01
#